data_b93182ec43ab03a43a9dc5930de44727
#
_entry.id   b93182ec43ab03a43a9dc5930de44727
#
_cell.length_a   1.000
_cell.length_b   1.000
_cell.length_c   1.000
_cell.angle_alpha   90.00
_cell.angle_beta   90.00
_cell.angle_gamma   90.00
#
_symmetry.space_group_name_H-M   'P 1'
#
loop_
_entity.id
_entity.type
_entity.pdbx_description
1 polymer ?
#
loop_
_entity_poly.entity_id
_entity_poly.type
_entity_poly.pdbx_seq_one_letter_code
_entity_poly.pdbx_strand_id
1 'polypeptide(L)'
;MKFERDYRIALLIDADNISPVYLDIIINEANKHGKITNARIYGDWSQERLKTWKSKAEKYSLTFVQQYANLSNKGNATDFTLVIDAMDLLYSNKVNAFCIVSSDSDFTKLIIRLKEDDMYLIGMGESKTPEVLVNSYERFYYIDQILEALEPKKERKDVNGKSLIPKKETIIKEVKKIIEDNLEDDGWAYWSIVADQLRKKSPGFDPVNYGSKLKALNFFKTFKDFEVKNEEKVAYIRIK
;
A
#
# COMPACT_ATOMS: atom_id res chain seq x y z
N MET A 1 2.79 -1.74 -20.61
CA MET A 1 2.75 -0.78 -19.50
C MET A 1 4.14 -0.84 -18.87
N LYS A 2 5.06 0.07 -19.20
CA LYS A 2 6.38 0.12 -18.56
C LYS A 2 6.20 0.72 -17.18
N PHE A 3 6.57 0.00 -16.12
CA PHE A 3 6.71 0.54 -14.79
C PHE A 3 7.86 1.55 -14.81
N GLU A 4 7.71 2.69 -14.18
CA GLU A 4 8.76 3.71 -14.07
C GLU A 4 9.99 3.22 -13.29
N ARG A 5 9.85 2.12 -12.53
CA ARG A 5 10.92 1.30 -11.95
C ARG A 5 10.50 -0.17 -11.96
N ASP A 6 11.37 -1.07 -12.43
CA ASP A 6 11.16 -2.52 -12.36
C ASP A 6 11.46 -3.02 -10.94
N TYR A 7 10.51 -2.81 -10.02
CA TYR A 7 10.67 -3.33 -8.66
C TYR A 7 10.57 -4.86 -8.65
N ARG A 8 11.52 -5.49 -7.96
CA ARG A 8 11.48 -6.90 -7.54
C ARG A 8 10.95 -6.93 -6.12
N ILE A 9 9.71 -7.34 -5.97
CA ILE A 9 8.95 -7.21 -4.74
C ILE A 9 9.01 -8.50 -3.93
N ALA A 10 9.36 -8.39 -2.64
CA ALA A 10 9.06 -9.40 -1.64
C ALA A 10 7.67 -9.08 -1.05
N LEU A 11 6.70 -9.95 -1.32
CA LEU A 11 5.36 -9.89 -0.74
C LEU A 11 5.30 -10.78 0.49
N LEU A 12 5.09 -10.20 1.66
CA LEU A 12 5.04 -10.87 2.96
C LEU A 12 3.67 -10.61 3.61
N ILE A 13 2.89 -11.68 3.80
CA ILE A 13 1.51 -11.60 4.26
C ILE A 13 1.37 -12.22 5.65
N ASP A 14 0.93 -11.44 6.61
CA ASP A 14 0.57 -11.89 7.95
C ASP A 14 -0.87 -12.45 7.95
N ALA A 15 -0.99 -13.77 7.84
CA ALA A 15 -2.30 -14.44 7.78
C ALA A 15 -3.03 -14.47 9.12
N ASP A 16 -2.35 -14.22 10.22
CA ASP A 16 -2.98 -14.16 11.54
C ASP A 16 -3.80 -12.88 11.70
N ASN A 17 -3.39 -11.79 11.05
CA ASN A 17 -4.03 -10.48 11.10
C ASN A 17 -4.89 -10.15 9.87
N ILE A 18 -4.66 -10.80 8.73
CA ILE A 18 -5.30 -10.46 7.45
C ILE A 18 -6.23 -11.60 7.00
N SER A 19 -7.39 -11.23 6.45
CA SER A 19 -8.34 -12.20 5.93
C SER A 19 -7.96 -12.64 4.49
N PRO A 20 -8.14 -13.95 4.15
CA PRO A 20 -7.92 -14.44 2.79
C PRO A 20 -8.84 -13.81 1.74
N VAL A 21 -9.92 -13.13 2.12
CA VAL A 21 -10.82 -12.44 1.20
C VAL A 21 -10.09 -11.36 0.39
N TYR A 22 -9.05 -10.77 0.95
CA TYR A 22 -8.28 -9.69 0.34
C TYR A 22 -7.20 -10.15 -0.63
N LEU A 23 -6.93 -11.45 -0.77
CA LEU A 23 -5.76 -11.95 -1.52
C LEU A 23 -5.73 -11.47 -2.97
N ASP A 24 -6.85 -11.49 -3.68
CA ASP A 24 -6.92 -11.00 -5.06
C ASP A 24 -6.57 -9.50 -5.16
N ILE A 25 -6.99 -8.70 -4.18
CA ILE A 25 -6.67 -7.27 -4.09
C ILE A 25 -5.18 -7.09 -3.82
N ILE A 26 -4.64 -7.81 -2.82
CA ILE A 26 -3.22 -7.74 -2.44
C ILE A 26 -2.32 -8.00 -3.65
N ILE A 27 -2.56 -9.11 -4.37
CA ILE A 27 -1.77 -9.47 -5.55
C ILE A 27 -1.93 -8.42 -6.66
N ASN A 28 -3.13 -7.94 -6.91
CA ASN A 28 -3.39 -6.96 -7.97
C ASN A 28 -2.73 -5.60 -7.66
N GLU A 29 -2.80 -5.13 -6.42
CA GLU A 29 -2.18 -3.86 -6.05
C GLU A 29 -0.65 -3.97 -6.04
N ALA A 30 -0.07 -5.05 -5.50
CA ALA A 30 1.38 -5.27 -5.51
C ALA A 30 1.95 -5.31 -6.93
N ASN A 31 1.29 -6.01 -7.86
CA ASN A 31 1.70 -6.12 -9.26
C ASN A 31 1.67 -4.78 -10.03
N LYS A 32 1.00 -3.73 -9.52
CA LYS A 32 1.06 -2.40 -10.14
C LYS A 32 2.41 -1.71 -9.94
N HIS A 33 3.17 -2.13 -8.95
CA HIS A 33 4.46 -1.54 -8.60
C HIS A 33 5.64 -2.26 -9.24
N GLY A 34 5.53 -3.57 -9.50
CA GLY A 34 6.61 -4.33 -10.07
C GLY A 34 6.31 -5.83 -10.11
N LYS A 35 7.38 -6.63 -10.26
CA LYS A 35 7.28 -8.07 -10.28
C LYS A 35 7.39 -8.63 -8.86
N ILE A 36 6.41 -9.40 -8.41
CA ILE A 36 6.50 -10.18 -7.19
C ILE A 36 7.47 -11.35 -7.46
N THR A 37 8.63 -11.33 -6.83
CA THR A 37 9.68 -12.36 -6.98
C THR A 37 9.71 -13.34 -5.82
N ASN A 38 9.29 -12.89 -4.64
CA ASN A 38 9.13 -13.71 -3.44
C ASN A 38 7.74 -13.43 -2.87
N ALA A 39 6.96 -14.48 -2.66
CA ALA A 39 5.62 -14.36 -2.08
C ALA A 39 5.47 -15.37 -0.95
N ARG A 40 5.42 -14.89 0.29
CA ARG A 40 5.33 -15.70 1.50
C ARG A 40 4.14 -15.30 2.34
N ILE A 41 3.55 -16.28 2.98
CA ILE A 41 2.42 -16.10 3.88
C ILE A 41 2.70 -16.82 5.19
N TYR A 42 2.56 -16.11 6.29
CA TYR A 42 2.95 -16.52 7.63
C TYR A 42 1.72 -16.78 8.49
N GLY A 43 1.75 -17.86 9.24
CA GLY A 43 0.65 -18.22 10.15
C GLY A 43 0.79 -19.60 10.75
N ASP A 44 -0.04 -19.90 11.73
CA ASP A 44 -0.16 -21.25 12.28
C ASP A 44 -1.18 -22.06 11.49
N TRP A 45 -0.72 -22.77 10.46
CA TRP A 45 -1.55 -23.56 9.53
C TRP A 45 -2.23 -24.78 10.18
N SER A 46 -1.95 -25.08 11.45
CA SER A 46 -2.70 -26.08 12.23
C SER A 46 -4.06 -25.55 12.66
N GLN A 47 -4.26 -24.23 12.67
CA GLN A 47 -5.51 -23.60 13.10
C GLN A 47 -6.59 -23.68 12.02
N GLU A 48 -7.79 -24.08 12.44
CA GLU A 48 -8.97 -24.23 11.57
C GLU A 48 -9.32 -22.94 10.81
N ARG A 49 -9.19 -21.78 11.47
CA ARG A 49 -9.51 -20.46 10.90
C ARG A 49 -8.66 -20.10 9.67
N LEU A 50 -7.46 -20.70 9.53
CA LEU A 50 -6.56 -20.43 8.42
C LEU A 50 -6.72 -21.42 7.25
N LYS A 51 -7.60 -22.41 7.35
CA LYS A 51 -7.80 -23.39 6.26
C LYS A 51 -8.22 -22.77 4.94
N THR A 52 -9.00 -21.68 4.98
CA THR A 52 -9.46 -20.98 3.78
C THR A 52 -8.32 -20.33 2.98
N TRP A 53 -7.15 -20.09 3.61
CA TRP A 53 -5.99 -19.60 2.90
C TRP A 53 -5.42 -20.60 1.91
N LYS A 54 -5.47 -21.92 2.20
CA LYS A 54 -4.85 -22.95 1.37
C LYS A 54 -5.34 -22.90 -0.07
N SER A 55 -6.65 -22.99 -0.27
CA SER A 55 -7.25 -23.00 -1.61
C SER A 55 -7.02 -21.71 -2.40
N LYS A 56 -6.96 -20.57 -1.70
CA LYS A 56 -6.72 -19.27 -2.36
C LYS A 56 -5.24 -19.04 -2.67
N ALA A 57 -4.35 -19.42 -1.76
CA ALA A 57 -2.92 -19.20 -1.90
C ALA A 57 -2.28 -20.09 -2.99
N GLU A 58 -2.78 -21.32 -3.19
CA GLU A 58 -2.37 -22.21 -4.28
C GLU A 58 -2.49 -21.55 -5.66
N LYS A 59 -3.56 -20.79 -5.90
CA LYS A 59 -3.79 -20.04 -7.14
C LYS A 59 -2.65 -19.09 -7.49
N TYR A 60 -1.96 -18.54 -6.48
CA TYR A 60 -0.93 -17.52 -6.64
C TYR A 60 0.48 -18.01 -6.33
N SER A 61 0.66 -19.33 -6.14
CA SER A 61 1.97 -19.95 -5.83
C SER A 61 2.65 -19.32 -4.61
N LEU A 62 1.87 -18.97 -3.57
CA LEU A 62 2.41 -18.44 -2.31
C LEU A 62 3.11 -19.54 -1.52
N THR A 63 4.27 -19.22 -0.96
CA THR A 63 4.99 -20.09 -0.03
C THR A 63 4.40 -19.95 1.37
N PHE A 64 3.91 -21.05 1.93
CA PHE A 64 3.44 -21.11 3.31
C PHE A 64 4.61 -21.24 4.27
N VAL A 65 4.69 -20.32 5.22
CA VAL A 65 5.64 -20.38 6.33
C VAL A 65 4.88 -20.77 7.59
N GLN A 66 5.18 -21.96 8.12
CA GLN A 66 4.54 -22.47 9.34
C GLN A 66 5.22 -21.90 10.56
N GLN A 67 4.43 -21.33 11.45
CA GLN A 67 4.85 -21.02 12.81
C GLN A 67 3.83 -21.53 13.79
N TYR A 68 4.22 -22.49 14.64
CA TYR A 68 3.33 -22.98 15.70
C TYR A 68 3.18 -21.94 16.81
N ALA A 69 1.94 -21.63 17.15
CA ALA A 69 1.67 -20.82 18.32
C ALA A 69 2.06 -21.57 19.59
N ASN A 70 3.00 -21.05 20.36
CA ASN A 70 3.36 -21.62 21.65
C ASN A 70 2.18 -21.45 22.64
N LEU A 71 1.72 -22.55 23.23
CA LEU A 71 0.62 -22.57 24.20
C LEU A 71 0.88 -21.71 25.44
N SER A 72 2.15 -21.45 25.77
CA SER A 72 2.59 -20.66 26.93
C SER A 72 2.77 -19.16 26.69
N ASN A 73 2.96 -18.74 25.41
CA ASN A 73 3.10 -17.34 25.02
C ASN A 73 2.22 -17.06 23.81
N LYS A 74 1.10 -16.40 24.01
CA LYS A 74 0.18 -15.94 22.94
C LYS A 74 0.76 -14.78 22.13
N GLY A 75 2.06 -14.68 21.92
CA GLY A 75 2.65 -13.47 21.35
C GLY A 75 3.65 -13.77 20.24
N ASN A 76 3.45 -13.11 19.11
CA ASN A 76 4.44 -12.62 18.14
C ASN A 76 5.40 -13.64 17.47
N ALA A 77 5.20 -14.97 17.63
CA ALA A 77 6.10 -15.94 17.00
C ALA A 77 6.04 -15.87 15.46
N THR A 78 4.86 -15.64 14.90
CA THR A 78 4.63 -15.42 13.48
C THR A 78 5.30 -14.13 13.02
N ASP A 79 5.18 -13.06 13.80
CA ASP A 79 5.76 -11.74 13.51
C ASP A 79 7.29 -11.80 13.48
N PHE A 80 7.92 -12.47 14.46
CA PHE A 80 9.36 -12.68 14.48
C PHE A 80 9.84 -13.45 13.24
N THR A 81 9.10 -14.47 12.81
CA THR A 81 9.46 -15.25 11.62
C THR A 81 9.39 -14.38 10.37
N LEU A 82 8.35 -13.54 10.23
CA LEU A 82 8.23 -12.57 9.13
C LEU A 82 9.38 -11.57 9.14
N VAL A 83 9.75 -11.05 10.32
CA VAL A 83 10.86 -10.09 10.47
C VAL A 83 12.19 -10.73 10.06
N ILE A 84 12.49 -11.94 10.52
CA ILE A 84 13.73 -12.67 10.15
C ILE A 84 13.77 -12.88 8.63
N ASP A 85 12.70 -13.38 8.04
CA ASP A 85 12.62 -13.61 6.60
C ASP A 85 12.77 -12.31 5.80
N ALA A 86 12.22 -11.20 6.28
CA ALA A 86 12.37 -9.90 5.64
C ALA A 86 13.85 -9.46 5.65
N MET A 87 14.55 -9.65 6.78
CA MET A 87 15.97 -9.32 6.89
C MET A 87 16.83 -10.22 5.99
N ASP A 88 16.55 -11.52 5.91
CA ASP A 88 17.24 -12.45 5.01
C ASP A 88 17.05 -12.06 3.53
N LEU A 89 15.83 -11.65 3.16
CA LEU A 89 15.54 -11.16 1.81
C LEU A 89 16.25 -9.84 1.51
N LEU A 90 16.33 -8.93 2.47
CA LEU A 90 17.08 -7.67 2.35
C LEU A 90 18.54 -7.95 2.01
N TYR A 91 19.22 -8.77 2.82
CA TYR A 91 20.65 -9.08 2.64
C TYR A 91 20.93 -9.99 1.44
N SER A 92 19.91 -10.66 0.89
CA SER A 92 20.09 -11.46 -0.33
C SER A 92 20.34 -10.61 -1.59
N ASN A 93 20.07 -9.31 -1.57
CA ASN A 93 20.11 -8.38 -2.70
C ASN A 93 19.24 -8.81 -3.91
N LYS A 94 18.30 -9.73 -3.70
CA LYS A 94 17.41 -10.24 -4.77
C LYS A 94 16.18 -9.36 -4.98
N VAL A 95 15.83 -8.55 -4.00
CA VAL A 95 14.68 -7.65 -4.01
C VAL A 95 15.11 -6.20 -3.79
N ASN A 96 14.32 -5.25 -4.25
CA ASN A 96 14.50 -3.81 -4.03
C ASN A 96 13.21 -3.13 -3.58
N ALA A 97 12.19 -3.93 -3.26
CA ALA A 97 10.93 -3.47 -2.70
C ALA A 97 10.32 -4.53 -1.78
N PHE A 98 9.65 -4.09 -0.76
CA PHE A 98 8.85 -4.93 0.13
C PHE A 98 7.39 -4.50 0.10
N CYS A 99 6.49 -5.47 0.01
CA CYS A 99 5.08 -5.30 0.25
C CYS A 99 4.72 -6.09 1.51
N ILE A 100 4.48 -5.39 2.62
CA ILE A 100 4.13 -6.00 3.90
C ILE A 100 2.63 -5.81 4.13
N VAL A 101 1.96 -6.93 4.38
CA VAL A 101 0.50 -6.97 4.49
C VAL A 101 0.13 -7.35 5.92
N SER A 102 -0.06 -6.35 6.75
CA SER A 102 -0.51 -6.47 8.15
C SER A 102 -1.04 -5.12 8.64
N SER A 103 -1.92 -5.15 9.65
CA SER A 103 -2.39 -3.97 10.37
C SER A 103 -1.69 -3.81 11.73
N ASP A 104 -0.69 -4.64 12.03
CA ASP A 104 0.00 -4.64 13.31
C ASP A 104 1.12 -3.59 13.36
N SER A 105 1.03 -2.69 14.33
CA SER A 105 2.02 -1.61 14.54
C SER A 105 3.40 -2.12 14.96
N ASP A 106 3.52 -3.36 15.43
CA ASP A 106 4.80 -3.95 15.86
C ASP A 106 5.79 -4.05 14.69
N PHE A 107 5.29 -4.11 13.44
CA PHE A 107 6.11 -4.06 12.25
C PHE A 107 6.74 -2.69 11.95
N THR A 108 6.37 -1.61 12.65
CA THR A 108 6.92 -0.27 12.40
C THR A 108 8.44 -0.24 12.43
N LYS A 109 9.08 -0.98 13.35
CA LYS A 109 10.54 -1.06 13.45
C LYS A 109 11.17 -1.74 12.23
N LEU A 110 10.53 -2.79 11.72
CA LEU A 110 10.96 -3.46 10.48
C LEU A 110 10.92 -2.49 9.30
N ILE A 111 9.80 -1.75 9.16
CA ILE A 111 9.64 -0.80 8.05
C ILE A 111 10.72 0.28 8.07
N ILE A 112 10.99 0.86 9.25
CA ILE A 112 12.07 1.84 9.41
C ILE A 112 13.41 1.24 9.00
N ARG A 113 13.72 0.01 9.44
CA ARG A 113 14.98 -0.67 9.13
C ARG A 113 15.15 -0.94 7.64
N LEU A 114 14.09 -1.39 6.96
CA LEU A 114 14.11 -1.59 5.51
C LEU A 114 14.29 -0.28 4.73
N LYS A 115 13.73 0.82 5.26
CA LYS A 115 13.86 2.16 4.68
C LYS A 115 15.28 2.69 4.74
N GLU A 116 16.03 2.37 5.81
CA GLU A 116 17.44 2.73 5.95
C GLU A 116 18.33 2.14 4.85
N ASP A 117 17.93 0.99 4.28
CA ASP A 117 18.61 0.33 3.15
C ASP A 117 17.99 0.69 1.77
N ASP A 118 17.30 1.84 1.67
CA ASP A 118 16.71 2.40 0.44
C ASP A 118 15.72 1.44 -0.26
N MET A 119 15.04 0.57 0.51
CA MET A 119 14.00 -0.31 -0.02
C MET A 119 12.72 0.48 -0.31
N TYR A 120 12.07 0.22 -1.45
CA TYR A 120 10.74 0.76 -1.73
C TYR A 120 9.68 -0.01 -0.93
N LEU A 121 8.91 0.70 -0.09
CA LEU A 121 8.03 0.08 0.90
C LEU A 121 6.54 0.31 0.58
N ILE A 122 5.84 -0.80 0.43
CA ILE A 122 4.41 -0.85 0.19
C ILE A 122 3.75 -1.49 1.42
N GLY A 123 2.82 -0.79 2.05
CA GLY A 123 1.98 -1.32 3.12
C GLY A 123 0.60 -1.66 2.61
N MET A 124 0.03 -2.74 3.11
CA MET A 124 -1.38 -3.07 2.92
C MET A 124 -1.97 -3.51 4.25
N GLY A 125 -3.11 -2.95 4.62
CA GLY A 125 -3.78 -3.28 5.87
C GLY A 125 -5.24 -2.84 5.85
N GLU A 126 -5.94 -3.12 6.92
CA GLU A 126 -7.31 -2.68 7.11
C GLU A 126 -7.38 -1.24 7.65
N SER A 127 -8.54 -0.62 7.59
CA SER A 127 -8.79 0.76 8.05
C SER A 127 -8.46 1.00 9.52
N LYS A 128 -8.36 -0.07 10.33
CA LYS A 128 -7.94 -0.02 11.73
C LYS A 128 -6.43 0.19 11.92
N THR A 129 -5.63 0.13 10.85
CA THR A 129 -4.17 0.26 10.92
C THR A 129 -3.76 1.62 11.51
N PRO A 130 -2.90 1.64 12.56
CA PRO A 130 -2.47 2.88 13.18
C PRO A 130 -1.72 3.80 12.20
N GLU A 131 -1.96 5.12 12.30
CA GLU A 131 -1.32 6.13 11.43
C GLU A 131 0.22 6.07 11.47
N VAL A 132 0.80 5.73 12.61
CA VAL A 132 2.26 5.59 12.76
C VAL A 132 2.80 4.54 11.80
N LEU A 133 2.12 3.40 11.67
CA LEU A 133 2.49 2.36 10.72
C LEU A 133 2.25 2.81 9.28
N VAL A 134 1.07 3.38 8.98
CA VAL A 134 0.73 3.90 7.64
C VAL A 134 1.77 4.89 7.14
N ASN A 135 2.16 5.85 7.99
CA ASN A 135 3.10 6.92 7.65
C ASN A 135 4.56 6.43 7.49
N SER A 136 4.86 5.20 7.90
CA SER A 136 6.20 4.62 7.72
C SER A 136 6.45 4.12 6.29
N TYR A 137 5.41 3.87 5.50
CA TYR A 137 5.50 3.40 4.12
C TYR A 137 5.57 4.54 3.09
N GLU A 138 6.11 4.26 1.89
CA GLU A 138 6.00 5.14 0.71
C GLU A 138 4.60 5.08 0.08
N ARG A 139 3.92 3.90 0.21
CA ARG A 139 2.57 3.66 -0.26
C ARG A 139 1.83 2.78 0.73
N PHE A 140 0.60 3.15 1.04
CA PHE A 140 -0.28 2.33 1.87
C PHE A 140 -1.64 2.14 1.20
N TYR A 141 -2.15 0.89 1.22
CA TYR A 141 -3.44 0.50 0.68
C TYR A 141 -4.35 -0.02 1.78
N TYR A 142 -5.52 0.57 1.92
CA TYR A 142 -6.58 0.08 2.81
C TYR A 142 -7.41 -0.97 2.07
N ILE A 143 -7.06 -2.25 2.26
CA ILE A 143 -7.61 -3.37 1.48
C ILE A 143 -9.09 -3.64 1.72
N ASP A 144 -9.59 -3.35 2.92
CA ASP A 144 -11.02 -3.39 3.26
C ASP A 144 -11.81 -2.34 2.49
N GLN A 145 -11.30 -1.12 2.37
CA GLN A 145 -11.95 -0.06 1.61
C GLN A 145 -11.93 -0.31 0.11
N ILE A 146 -10.84 -0.93 -0.39
CA ILE A 146 -10.77 -1.35 -1.79
C ILE A 146 -11.82 -2.43 -2.07
N LEU A 147 -11.98 -3.41 -1.17
CA LEU A 147 -13.00 -4.44 -1.31
C LEU A 147 -14.41 -3.84 -1.35
N GLU A 148 -14.73 -2.96 -0.40
CA GLU A 148 -16.01 -2.24 -0.36
C GLU A 148 -16.26 -1.40 -1.62
N ALA A 149 -15.21 -0.84 -2.23
CA ALA A 149 -15.33 -0.07 -3.46
C ALA A 149 -15.64 -0.94 -4.68
N LEU A 150 -15.25 -2.23 -4.64
CA LEU A 150 -15.52 -3.21 -5.69
C LEU A 150 -16.91 -3.84 -5.56
N GLU A 151 -17.52 -3.83 -4.37
CA GLU A 151 -18.88 -4.29 -4.14
C GLU A 151 -19.89 -3.18 -4.40
N PRO A 152 -21.11 -3.48 -4.96
CA PRO A 152 -22.12 -2.45 -5.21
C PRO A 152 -22.67 -1.87 -3.89
N LYS A 153 -22.41 -0.61 -3.69
CA LYS A 153 -22.81 0.37 -2.67
C LYS A 153 -23.69 -0.09 -1.50
N LYS A 154 -23.06 -0.23 -0.32
CA LYS A 154 -23.64 0.20 0.96
C LYS A 154 -22.76 1.33 1.53
N GLU A 155 -23.40 2.35 2.15
CA GLU A 155 -22.70 3.54 2.68
C GLU A 155 -21.59 3.20 3.68
N ARG A 156 -20.42 3.80 3.49
CA ARG A 156 -19.20 3.58 4.28
C ARG A 156 -19.23 4.37 5.58
N LYS A 157 -19.27 3.69 6.73
CA LYS A 157 -19.03 4.30 8.05
C LYS A 157 -18.08 3.40 8.84
N ASP A 158 -17.00 3.96 9.40
CA ASP A 158 -16.13 3.27 10.33
C ASP A 158 -16.78 3.18 11.73
N VAL A 159 -16.17 2.35 12.61
CA VAL A 159 -16.67 2.08 13.98
C VAL A 159 -16.64 3.32 14.86
N ASN A 160 -15.91 4.38 14.48
CA ASN A 160 -15.75 5.65 15.20
C ASN A 160 -16.11 6.89 14.38
N GLY A 161 -16.67 6.75 13.16
CA GLY A 161 -17.10 7.87 12.32
C GLY A 161 -15.97 8.70 11.70
N LYS A 162 -14.70 8.26 11.78
CA LYS A 162 -13.55 8.97 11.23
C LYS A 162 -12.92 8.16 10.10
N SER A 163 -13.05 8.63 8.86
CA SER A 163 -12.39 8.03 7.71
C SER A 163 -10.86 8.18 7.86
N LEU A 164 -10.15 7.07 7.85
CA LEU A 164 -8.67 7.03 7.86
C LEU A 164 -8.07 7.44 6.51
N ILE A 165 -8.87 7.41 5.44
CA ILE A 165 -8.52 8.05 4.18
C ILE A 165 -8.79 9.54 4.30
N PRO A 166 -7.85 10.43 4.00
CA PRO A 166 -8.11 11.86 3.95
C PRO A 166 -9.33 12.15 3.07
N LYS A 167 -10.24 13.02 3.51
CA LYS A 167 -11.39 13.42 2.69
C LYS A 167 -10.90 13.94 1.34
N LYS A 168 -11.66 13.73 0.27
CA LYS A 168 -11.31 14.24 -1.06
C LYS A 168 -11.00 15.74 -1.04
N GLU A 169 -11.76 16.50 -0.25
CA GLU A 169 -11.59 17.94 -0.08
C GLU A 169 -10.24 18.29 0.56
N THR A 170 -9.77 17.47 1.50
CA THR A 170 -8.45 17.63 2.15
C THR A 170 -7.34 17.41 1.13
N ILE A 171 -7.42 16.31 0.37
CA ILE A 171 -6.44 16.02 -0.70
C ILE A 171 -6.44 17.12 -1.78
N ILE A 172 -7.61 17.61 -2.20
CA ILE A 172 -7.70 18.71 -3.16
C ILE A 172 -7.01 19.97 -2.62
N LYS A 173 -7.22 20.31 -1.34
CA LYS A 173 -6.55 21.46 -0.70
C LYS A 173 -5.04 21.28 -0.64
N GLU A 174 -4.57 20.09 -0.27
CA GLU A 174 -3.14 19.79 -0.22
C GLU A 174 -2.49 19.87 -1.62
N VAL A 175 -3.13 19.31 -2.64
CA VAL A 175 -2.63 19.38 -4.01
C VAL A 175 -2.61 20.81 -4.53
N LYS A 176 -3.64 21.63 -4.26
CA LYS A 176 -3.62 23.06 -4.61
C LYS A 176 -2.43 23.77 -4.00
N LYS A 177 -2.20 23.58 -2.69
CA LYS A 177 -1.06 24.17 -2.00
C LYS A 177 0.28 23.71 -2.58
N ILE A 178 0.42 22.43 -2.89
CA ILE A 178 1.65 21.91 -3.51
C ILE A 178 1.86 22.51 -4.91
N ILE A 179 0.79 22.67 -5.69
CA ILE A 179 0.87 23.34 -7.02
C ILE A 179 1.33 24.78 -6.83
N GLU A 180 0.68 25.55 -5.95
CA GLU A 180 1.04 26.94 -5.67
C GLU A 180 2.51 27.11 -5.24
N ASP A 181 3.00 26.18 -4.40
CA ASP A 181 4.39 26.17 -3.91
C ASP A 181 5.42 25.80 -5.02
N ASN A 182 4.98 25.29 -6.19
CA ASN A 182 5.85 24.75 -7.25
C ASN A 182 5.43 25.22 -8.65
N LEU A 183 4.77 26.38 -8.76
CA LEU A 183 4.45 26.98 -10.06
C LEU A 183 5.73 27.45 -10.77
N GLU A 184 5.84 27.12 -12.04
CA GLU A 184 6.81 27.72 -12.95
C GLU A 184 6.30 29.06 -13.49
N ASP A 185 7.17 29.80 -14.19
CA ASP A 185 6.87 31.14 -14.76
C ASP A 185 5.65 31.14 -15.69
N ASP A 186 5.33 30.01 -16.31
CA ASP A 186 4.18 29.82 -17.22
C ASP A 186 2.87 29.45 -16.49
N GLY A 187 2.88 29.38 -15.15
CA GLY A 187 1.73 29.07 -14.31
C GLY A 187 1.36 27.58 -14.25
N TRP A 188 2.27 26.70 -14.65
CA TRP A 188 2.12 25.24 -14.55
C TRP A 188 3.11 24.67 -13.53
N ALA A 189 2.76 23.55 -12.90
CA ALA A 189 3.66 22.78 -12.04
C ALA A 189 3.96 21.41 -12.68
N TYR A 190 5.19 20.94 -12.52
CA TYR A 190 5.56 19.58 -12.95
C TYR A 190 4.81 18.54 -12.12
N TRP A 191 4.06 17.67 -12.80
CA TRP A 191 3.33 16.61 -12.09
C TRP A 191 4.24 15.69 -11.27
N SER A 192 5.45 15.43 -11.74
CA SER A 192 6.42 14.60 -11.01
C SER A 192 6.74 15.16 -9.62
N ILE A 193 6.93 16.47 -9.51
CA ILE A 193 7.20 17.18 -8.25
C ILE A 193 5.96 17.15 -7.36
N VAL A 194 4.80 17.50 -7.93
CA VAL A 194 3.53 17.50 -7.19
C VAL A 194 3.20 16.11 -6.66
N ALA A 195 3.39 15.07 -7.47
CA ALA A 195 3.14 13.69 -7.08
C ALA A 195 4.09 13.21 -5.98
N ASP A 196 5.38 13.57 -6.03
CA ASP A 196 6.35 13.19 -5.02
C ASP A 196 6.05 13.87 -3.67
N GLN A 197 5.77 15.17 -3.67
CA GLN A 197 5.41 15.90 -2.45
C GLN A 197 4.08 15.42 -1.86
N LEU A 198 3.08 15.10 -2.71
CA LEU A 198 1.81 14.54 -2.25
C LEU A 198 2.01 13.19 -1.57
N ARG A 199 2.88 12.33 -2.12
CA ARG A 199 3.21 11.03 -1.50
C ARG A 199 3.81 11.21 -0.11
N LYS A 200 4.69 12.19 0.06
CA LYS A 200 5.35 12.47 1.35
C LYS A 200 4.38 13.04 2.39
N LYS A 201 3.45 13.93 1.95
CA LYS A 201 2.47 14.57 2.86
C LYS A 201 1.28 13.67 3.17
N SER A 202 0.84 12.87 2.23
CA SER A 202 -0.32 11.99 2.32
C SER A 202 -0.01 10.57 1.82
N PRO A 203 0.74 9.74 2.57
CA PRO A 203 1.11 8.37 2.16
C PRO A 203 -0.11 7.48 1.88
N GLY A 204 -1.23 7.72 2.57
CA GLY A 204 -2.51 7.03 2.36
C GLY A 204 -3.29 7.47 1.10
N PHE A 205 -2.80 8.48 0.35
CA PHE A 205 -3.44 8.87 -0.89
C PHE A 205 -3.10 7.90 -2.02
N ASP A 206 -4.10 7.18 -2.49
CA ASP A 206 -4.11 6.51 -3.78
C ASP A 206 -5.53 6.60 -4.37
N PRO A 207 -5.71 6.88 -5.67
CA PRO A 207 -7.04 6.90 -6.29
C PRO A 207 -7.89 5.67 -6.03
N VAL A 208 -7.26 4.50 -5.86
CA VAL A 208 -7.94 3.24 -5.55
C VAL A 208 -8.66 3.31 -4.20
N ASN A 209 -8.09 3.97 -3.21
CA ASN A 209 -8.72 4.19 -1.90
C ASN A 209 -9.99 5.06 -1.99
N TYR A 210 -10.22 5.75 -3.13
CA TYR A 210 -11.43 6.53 -3.43
C TYR A 210 -12.35 5.84 -4.46
N GLY A 211 -12.12 4.55 -4.72
CA GLY A 211 -12.90 3.78 -5.68
C GLY A 211 -12.61 4.09 -7.15
N SER A 212 -11.46 4.72 -7.44
CA SER A 212 -11.06 5.07 -8.80
C SER A 212 -10.00 4.11 -9.35
N LYS A 213 -10.19 3.64 -10.58
CA LYS A 213 -9.19 2.85 -11.32
C LYS A 213 -8.19 3.71 -12.10
N LEU A 214 -8.30 5.03 -12.01
CA LEU A 214 -7.46 5.96 -12.75
C LEU A 214 -6.10 6.12 -12.05
N LYS A 215 -5.05 6.42 -12.84
CA LYS A 215 -3.78 6.91 -12.28
C LYS A 215 -3.99 8.28 -11.61
N ALA A 216 -3.14 8.64 -10.64
CA ALA A 216 -3.29 9.85 -9.83
C ALA A 216 -3.49 11.14 -10.65
N LEU A 217 -2.70 11.36 -11.72
CA LEU A 217 -2.88 12.51 -12.61
C LEU A 217 -4.27 12.56 -13.26
N ASN A 218 -4.71 11.42 -13.79
CA ASN A 218 -6.03 11.32 -14.42
C ASN A 218 -7.16 11.40 -13.39
N PHE A 219 -6.93 10.99 -12.16
CA PHE A 219 -7.85 11.18 -11.06
C PHE A 219 -8.05 12.67 -10.79
N PHE A 220 -6.99 13.47 -10.68
CA PHE A 220 -7.11 14.92 -10.51
C PHE A 220 -7.72 15.62 -11.72
N LYS A 221 -7.48 15.14 -12.94
CA LYS A 221 -8.13 15.64 -14.15
C LYS A 221 -9.67 15.56 -14.09
N THR A 222 -10.25 14.65 -13.29
CA THR A 222 -11.72 14.54 -13.14
C THR A 222 -12.32 15.67 -12.31
N PHE A 223 -11.53 16.42 -11.57
CA PHE A 223 -12.01 17.54 -10.74
C PHE A 223 -12.02 18.83 -11.55
N LYS A 224 -13.03 19.67 -11.32
CA LYS A 224 -13.20 20.97 -11.99
C LYS A 224 -12.07 21.96 -11.65
N ASP A 225 -11.41 21.73 -10.52
CA ASP A 225 -10.36 22.59 -9.96
C ASP A 225 -9.02 22.52 -10.71
N PHE A 226 -8.80 21.48 -11.50
CA PHE A 226 -7.48 21.23 -12.07
C PHE A 226 -7.52 21.14 -13.58
N GLU A 227 -6.43 21.58 -14.20
CA GLU A 227 -6.12 21.38 -15.60
C GLU A 227 -4.81 20.61 -15.75
N VAL A 228 -4.74 19.73 -16.73
CA VAL A 228 -3.59 18.85 -16.96
C VAL A 228 -3.20 18.93 -18.44
N LYS A 229 -1.92 19.13 -18.72
CA LYS A 229 -1.34 19.02 -20.06
C LYS A 229 -0.18 18.03 -20.08
N ASN A 230 0.11 17.47 -21.25
CA ASN A 230 1.27 16.63 -21.50
C ASN A 230 2.02 17.23 -22.70
N GLU A 231 3.29 17.55 -22.50
CA GLU A 231 4.19 18.04 -23.53
C GLU A 231 5.47 17.22 -23.54
N GLU A 232 5.93 16.76 -24.70
CA GLU A 232 7.18 16.01 -24.88
C GLU A 232 7.46 14.89 -23.84
N LYS A 233 6.41 14.14 -23.44
CA LYS A 233 6.40 13.09 -22.40
C LYS A 233 6.45 13.61 -20.95
N VAL A 234 6.40 14.90 -20.72
CA VAL A 234 6.32 15.52 -19.40
C VAL A 234 4.86 15.90 -19.12
N ALA A 235 4.40 15.59 -17.91
CA ALA A 235 3.05 15.92 -17.47
C ALA A 235 3.08 17.15 -16.56
N TYR A 236 2.10 18.03 -16.76
CA TYR A 236 1.93 19.26 -15.99
C TYR A 236 0.53 19.33 -15.42
N ILE A 237 0.40 20.04 -14.31
CA ILE A 237 -0.89 20.31 -13.65
C ILE A 237 -0.93 21.77 -13.19
N ARG A 238 -2.11 22.38 -13.26
CA ARG A 238 -2.38 23.71 -12.65
C ARG A 238 -3.77 23.78 -12.04
N ILE A 239 -3.98 24.78 -11.23
CA ILE A 239 -5.30 25.16 -10.71
C ILE A 239 -5.99 26.01 -11.79
N LYS A 240 -7.28 25.77 -12.01
CA LYS A 240 -8.12 26.58 -12.92
C LYS A 240 -8.56 27.88 -12.29
#